data_588abf9b6c46edc27430bdcea208d109
#
_entry.id   588abf9b6c46edc27430bdcea208d109
#
_cell.length_a   1.000
_cell.length_b   1.000
_cell.length_c   1.000
_cell.angle_alpha   90.00
_cell.angle_beta   90.00
_cell.angle_gamma   90.00
#
_symmetry.space_group_name_H-M   'P 1'
#
loop_
_entity.id
_entity.type
_entity.pdbx_description
1 polymer ?
#
loop_
_entity_poly.entity_id
_entity_poly.type
_entity_poly.pdbx_seq_one_letter_code
_entity_poly.pdbx_strand_id
1 'polypeptide(L)'
;MWIDYALRQALGGAGALLRAPQLRVVARKSPARFPQEGDTVISLTSHGPRLKSAVVAISSLLVGTTRLPVYLWLDKEDYEGEWPKGLHTLVERGLQVCCSDGHYGPHTKYYGTFQRFAGTGTRVITVDDDMMYPKWFAKKLLNASDADPNNVVAYRAHEIVLQDGKLAPYKQWKSVQDTDPDPRHFATGVSGVAYPPAMVDAVAAQGKAFQDCAPHADDIWLNRCALRTGHFVRQVFPHPREFSMVPASQSVALVRGNLRGGNDAQLRATYAQEELGMLIDAALSLNEPAR
;
A
#
# COMPACT_ATOMS: atom_id res chain seq x y z
N MET A 1 -25.78 11.99 -2.77
CA MET A 1 -24.62 11.25 -2.20
C MET A 1 -24.44 9.86 -2.82
N TRP A 2 -25.41 8.93 -2.78
CA TRP A 2 -25.29 7.60 -3.41
C TRP A 2 -25.23 7.64 -4.93
N ILE A 3 -25.99 8.52 -5.57
CA ILE A 3 -26.04 8.69 -7.04
C ILE A 3 -24.70 9.23 -7.56
N ASP A 4 -24.08 10.20 -6.87
CA ASP A 4 -22.76 10.74 -7.25
C ASP A 4 -21.65 9.71 -7.09
N TYR A 5 -21.71 8.85 -6.08
CA TYR A 5 -20.76 7.78 -5.90
C TYR A 5 -20.88 6.72 -7.01
N ALA A 6 -22.10 6.28 -7.30
CA ALA A 6 -22.35 5.32 -8.38
C ALA A 6 -21.97 5.88 -9.76
N LEU A 7 -22.23 7.17 -10.01
CA LEU A 7 -21.84 7.84 -11.25
C LEU A 7 -20.31 7.97 -11.40
N ARG A 8 -19.60 8.31 -10.32
CA ARG A 8 -18.13 8.37 -10.31
C ARG A 8 -17.51 6.99 -10.51
N GLN A 9 -18.08 5.95 -9.92
CA GLN A 9 -17.66 4.56 -10.14
C GLN A 9 -17.90 4.11 -11.59
N ALA A 10 -19.05 4.44 -12.16
CA ALA A 10 -19.37 4.10 -13.54
C ALA A 10 -18.47 4.84 -14.55
N LEU A 11 -18.24 6.14 -14.36
CA LEU A 11 -17.34 6.94 -15.19
C LEU A 11 -15.87 6.52 -15.01
N GLY A 12 -15.45 6.22 -13.78
CA GLY A 12 -14.15 5.63 -13.49
C GLY A 12 -13.94 4.28 -14.16
N GLY A 13 -14.98 3.43 -14.18
CA GLY A 13 -14.98 2.13 -14.84
C GLY A 13 -14.83 2.23 -16.36
N ALA A 14 -15.58 3.13 -17.01
CA ALA A 14 -15.47 3.35 -18.46
C ALA A 14 -14.07 3.87 -18.85
N GLY A 15 -13.53 4.82 -18.10
CA GLY A 15 -12.17 5.32 -18.29
C GLY A 15 -11.11 4.24 -18.07
N ALA A 16 -11.30 3.34 -17.11
CA ALA A 16 -10.43 2.22 -16.83
C ALA A 16 -10.38 1.21 -17.98
N LEU A 17 -11.53 0.90 -18.58
CA LEU A 17 -11.64 -0.02 -19.74
C LEU A 17 -10.84 0.48 -20.96
N LEU A 18 -10.78 1.79 -21.19
CA LEU A 18 -9.99 2.38 -22.27
C LEU A 18 -8.50 2.50 -21.89
N ARG A 19 -8.20 2.82 -20.64
CA ARG A 19 -6.84 3.08 -20.18
C ARG A 19 -5.99 1.81 -20.06
N ALA A 20 -6.56 0.70 -19.61
CA ALA A 20 -5.81 -0.53 -19.40
C ALA A 20 -5.19 -1.08 -20.72
N PRO A 21 -5.90 -1.18 -21.85
CA PRO A 21 -5.30 -1.55 -23.15
C PRO A 21 -4.23 -0.55 -23.59
N GLN A 22 -4.47 0.76 -23.42
CA GLN A 22 -3.49 1.80 -23.77
C GLN A 22 -2.20 1.63 -22.99
N LEU A 23 -2.25 1.36 -21.67
CA LEU A 23 -1.08 1.12 -20.84
C LEU A 23 -0.26 -0.08 -21.32
N ARG A 24 -0.91 -1.17 -21.73
CA ARG A 24 -0.21 -2.33 -22.31
C ARG A 24 0.53 -1.99 -23.59
N VAL A 25 -0.09 -1.19 -24.46
CA VAL A 25 0.54 -0.75 -25.72
C VAL A 25 1.69 0.22 -25.46
N VAL A 26 1.47 1.18 -24.58
CA VAL A 26 2.48 2.19 -24.24
C VAL A 26 3.69 1.54 -23.58
N ALA A 27 3.52 0.58 -22.68
CA ALA A 27 4.64 -0.14 -22.06
C ALA A 27 5.53 -0.85 -23.11
N ARG A 28 4.92 -1.40 -24.16
CA ARG A 28 5.68 -2.04 -25.26
C ARG A 28 6.44 -1.04 -26.12
N LYS A 29 5.86 0.12 -26.41
CA LYS A 29 6.38 1.13 -27.35
C LYS A 29 7.21 2.23 -26.68
N SER A 30 7.05 2.45 -25.38
CA SER A 30 7.72 3.49 -24.63
C SER A 30 9.23 3.23 -24.57
N PRO A 31 10.10 4.22 -24.80
CA PRO A 31 11.52 4.12 -24.50
C PRO A 31 11.83 4.22 -23.01
N ALA A 32 10.83 4.51 -22.17
CA ALA A 32 11.00 4.69 -20.73
C ALA A 32 11.54 3.41 -20.06
N ARG A 33 12.37 3.59 -19.05
CA ARG A 33 12.93 2.53 -18.22
C ARG A 33 12.75 2.91 -16.75
N PHE A 34 12.67 1.91 -15.89
CA PHE A 34 12.83 2.08 -14.45
C PHE A 34 14.32 2.25 -14.14
N PRO A 35 14.70 3.17 -13.25
CA PRO A 35 16.05 3.21 -12.70
C PRO A 35 16.31 1.91 -11.92
N GLN A 36 17.56 1.54 -11.78
CA GLN A 36 17.96 0.32 -11.04
C GLN A 36 18.26 0.61 -9.58
N GLU A 37 18.58 1.87 -9.27
CA GLU A 37 18.95 2.35 -7.94
C GLU A 37 18.23 3.67 -7.64
N GLY A 38 18.10 4.00 -6.36
CA GLY A 38 17.51 5.24 -5.88
C GLY A 38 17.26 5.22 -4.38
N ASP A 39 17.11 6.39 -3.80
CA ASP A 39 16.83 6.58 -2.36
C ASP A 39 15.38 6.21 -1.98
N THR A 40 14.57 5.97 -2.98
CA THR A 40 13.19 5.48 -2.83
C THR A 40 12.92 4.41 -3.85
N VAL A 41 12.28 3.32 -3.43
CA VAL A 41 11.91 2.19 -4.28
C VAL A 41 10.42 1.89 -4.17
N ILE A 42 9.84 1.29 -5.22
CA ILE A 42 8.46 0.80 -5.21
C ILE A 42 8.48 -0.71 -5.06
N SER A 43 7.59 -1.24 -4.21
CA SER A 43 7.44 -2.67 -3.96
C SER A 43 6.00 -3.10 -4.12
N LEU A 44 5.80 -4.24 -4.75
CA LEU A 44 4.50 -4.88 -4.89
C LEU A 44 4.64 -6.40 -4.93
N THR A 45 3.52 -7.08 -4.74
CA THR A 45 3.39 -8.53 -4.96
C THR A 45 2.25 -8.81 -5.92
N SER A 46 2.27 -9.98 -6.54
CA SER A 46 1.18 -10.50 -7.35
C SER A 46 1.26 -12.03 -7.34
N HIS A 47 0.21 -12.70 -7.78
CA HIS A 47 0.15 -14.16 -7.83
C HIS A 47 -0.76 -14.69 -8.94
N GLY A 48 -0.43 -15.84 -9.50
CA GLY A 48 -1.26 -16.59 -10.44
C GLY A 48 -1.85 -15.73 -11.57
N PRO A 49 -3.16 -15.79 -11.83
CA PRO A 49 -3.81 -15.03 -12.88
C PRO A 49 -3.70 -13.50 -12.73
N ARG A 50 -3.43 -12.98 -11.52
CA ARG A 50 -3.28 -11.55 -11.25
C ARG A 50 -2.01 -10.95 -11.88
N LEU A 51 -1.02 -11.78 -12.26
CA LEU A 51 0.16 -11.31 -13.00
C LEU A 51 -0.21 -10.50 -14.26
N LYS A 52 -1.37 -10.81 -14.89
CA LYS A 52 -1.87 -10.04 -16.04
C LYS A 52 -2.32 -8.62 -15.64
N SER A 53 -2.85 -8.44 -14.43
CA SER A 53 -3.20 -7.14 -13.86
C SER A 53 -1.96 -6.38 -13.44
N ALA A 54 -1.01 -7.06 -12.79
CA ALA A 54 0.29 -6.49 -12.40
C ALA A 54 1.02 -5.85 -13.60
N VAL A 55 0.96 -6.46 -14.78
CA VAL A 55 1.53 -5.85 -16.01
C VAL A 55 0.93 -4.47 -16.27
N VAL A 56 -0.38 -4.28 -16.07
CA VAL A 56 -1.04 -2.98 -16.31
C VAL A 56 -0.68 -1.98 -15.20
N ALA A 57 -0.70 -2.42 -13.95
CA ALA A 57 -0.33 -1.59 -12.80
C ALA A 57 1.11 -1.07 -12.94
N ILE A 58 2.07 -1.96 -13.19
CA ILE A 58 3.49 -1.62 -13.36
C ILE A 58 3.69 -0.74 -14.62
N SER A 59 2.95 -1.02 -15.70
CA SER A 59 2.99 -0.16 -16.90
C SER A 59 2.55 1.26 -16.59
N SER A 60 1.59 1.46 -15.68
CA SER A 60 1.15 2.79 -15.26
C SER A 60 2.23 3.55 -14.48
N LEU A 61 3.04 2.84 -13.70
CA LEU A 61 4.21 3.41 -13.01
C LEU A 61 5.31 3.76 -14.00
N LEU A 62 5.57 2.92 -15.00
CA LEU A 62 6.60 3.14 -16.03
C LEU A 62 6.36 4.44 -16.82
N VAL A 63 5.09 4.79 -17.08
CA VAL A 63 4.73 6.01 -17.81
C VAL A 63 4.50 7.21 -16.90
N GLY A 64 4.78 7.07 -15.62
CA GLY A 64 4.75 8.15 -14.64
C GLY A 64 5.73 9.27 -14.93
N THR A 65 5.47 10.48 -14.41
CA THR A 65 6.38 11.62 -14.52
C THR A 65 7.65 11.44 -13.70
N THR A 66 7.56 10.69 -12.62
CA THR A 66 8.69 10.29 -11.75
C THR A 66 8.74 8.77 -11.73
N ARG A 67 9.86 8.22 -12.15
CA ARG A 67 10.12 6.78 -12.17
C ARG A 67 11.11 6.43 -11.06
N LEU A 68 10.80 5.36 -10.34
CA LEU A 68 11.58 4.80 -9.24
C LEU A 68 11.93 3.35 -9.57
N PRO A 69 12.94 2.75 -8.95
CA PRO A 69 13.15 1.31 -9.02
C PRO A 69 11.90 0.58 -8.56
N VAL A 70 11.52 -0.49 -9.27
CA VAL A 70 10.31 -1.28 -8.96
C VAL A 70 10.68 -2.73 -8.72
N TYR A 71 10.27 -3.27 -7.59
CA TYR A 71 10.47 -4.64 -7.15
C TYR A 71 9.12 -5.37 -7.11
N LEU A 72 8.98 -6.39 -7.96
CA LEU A 72 7.84 -7.32 -7.93
C LEU A 72 8.27 -8.59 -7.22
N TRP A 73 7.66 -8.89 -6.09
CA TRP A 73 7.89 -10.12 -5.33
C TRP A 73 6.84 -11.15 -5.69
N LEU A 74 7.30 -12.35 -6.01
CA LEU A 74 6.47 -13.50 -6.37
C LEU A 74 6.80 -14.66 -5.44
N ASP A 75 5.79 -15.44 -5.08
CA ASP A 75 6.02 -16.72 -4.46
C ASP A 75 6.74 -17.66 -5.44
N LYS A 76 7.44 -18.66 -4.94
CA LYS A 76 8.32 -19.51 -5.74
C LYS A 76 7.62 -20.11 -6.96
N GLU A 77 6.40 -20.58 -6.82
CA GLU A 77 5.61 -21.19 -7.90
C GLU A 77 5.35 -20.21 -9.05
N ASP A 78 5.00 -18.96 -8.73
CA ASP A 78 4.77 -17.90 -9.71
C ASP A 78 6.09 -17.37 -10.29
N TYR A 79 7.17 -17.35 -9.50
CA TYR A 79 8.49 -16.92 -9.94
C TYR A 79 9.11 -17.88 -10.95
N GLU A 80 9.00 -19.18 -10.71
CA GLU A 80 9.51 -20.25 -11.59
C GLU A 80 8.54 -20.59 -12.75
N GLY A 81 7.30 -20.09 -12.67
CA GLY A 81 6.22 -20.36 -13.63
C GLY A 81 6.32 -19.53 -14.92
N GLU A 82 5.31 -19.71 -15.77
CA GLU A 82 5.18 -18.91 -17.01
C GLU A 82 4.68 -17.50 -16.71
N TRP A 83 5.46 -16.51 -17.12
CA TRP A 83 5.07 -15.11 -17.01
C TRP A 83 4.33 -14.59 -18.25
N PRO A 84 3.35 -13.68 -18.07
CA PRO A 84 2.76 -12.98 -19.20
C PRO A 84 3.83 -12.25 -20.04
N LYS A 85 3.73 -12.27 -21.37
CA LYS A 85 4.67 -11.57 -22.27
C LYS A 85 4.94 -10.11 -21.90
N GLY A 86 3.92 -9.42 -21.37
CA GLY A 86 4.05 -8.05 -20.90
C GLY A 86 4.99 -7.91 -19.69
N LEU A 87 5.11 -8.94 -18.85
CA LEU A 87 6.02 -8.91 -17.70
C LEU A 87 7.48 -9.01 -18.17
N HIS A 88 7.79 -9.88 -19.12
CA HIS A 88 9.12 -9.93 -19.75
C HIS A 88 9.53 -8.58 -20.34
N THR A 89 8.61 -7.93 -21.05
CA THR A 89 8.83 -6.57 -21.57
C THR A 89 9.16 -5.57 -20.47
N LEU A 90 8.51 -5.65 -19.32
CA LEU A 90 8.78 -4.76 -18.17
C LEU A 90 10.13 -5.06 -17.52
N VAL A 91 10.55 -6.33 -17.46
CA VAL A 91 11.90 -6.72 -17.01
C VAL A 91 12.97 -6.13 -17.94
N GLU A 92 12.80 -6.20 -19.25
CA GLU A 92 13.66 -5.54 -20.21
C GLU A 92 13.71 -4.02 -20.02
N ARG A 93 12.70 -3.43 -19.37
CA ARG A 93 12.59 -2.01 -19.01
C ARG A 93 13.08 -1.70 -17.61
N GLY A 94 13.66 -2.67 -16.92
CA GLY A 94 14.29 -2.47 -15.62
C GLY A 94 13.43 -2.84 -14.41
N LEU A 95 12.26 -3.49 -14.61
CA LEU A 95 11.53 -4.10 -13.49
C LEU A 95 12.40 -5.20 -12.87
N GLN A 96 12.53 -5.19 -11.55
CA GLN A 96 13.20 -6.25 -10.80
C GLN A 96 12.15 -7.23 -10.28
N VAL A 97 12.23 -8.49 -10.71
CA VAL A 97 11.37 -9.57 -10.20
C VAL A 97 12.16 -10.40 -9.21
N CYS A 98 11.62 -10.58 -8.02
CA CYS A 98 12.27 -11.25 -6.91
C CYS A 98 11.43 -12.45 -6.46
N CYS A 99 12.12 -13.55 -6.09
CA CYS A 99 11.47 -14.70 -5.45
C CYS A 99 11.35 -14.45 -3.96
N SER A 100 10.15 -14.66 -3.41
CA SER A 100 9.91 -14.66 -1.97
C SER A 100 10.52 -15.92 -1.33
N ASP A 101 11.03 -15.80 -0.12
CA ASP A 101 11.54 -16.93 0.67
C ASP A 101 10.44 -17.73 1.39
N GLY A 102 9.17 -17.42 1.12
CA GLY A 102 8.00 -18.09 1.68
C GLY A 102 6.68 -17.51 1.15
N HIS A 103 5.59 -18.13 1.59
CA HIS A 103 4.22 -17.70 1.26
C HIS A 103 3.68 -16.78 2.35
N TYR A 104 3.75 -15.48 2.13
CA TYR A 104 3.37 -14.48 3.14
C TYR A 104 2.09 -13.73 2.77
N GLY A 105 1.40 -14.14 1.72
CA GLY A 105 0.17 -13.49 1.25
C GLY A 105 0.38 -11.99 0.99
N PRO A 106 -0.43 -11.10 1.59
CA PRO A 106 -0.28 -9.66 1.37
C PRO A 106 1.04 -9.09 1.89
N HIS A 107 1.68 -9.74 2.88
CA HIS A 107 2.97 -9.31 3.43
C HIS A 107 4.13 -9.46 2.44
N THR A 108 4.03 -10.34 1.44
CA THR A 108 5.00 -10.46 0.35
C THR A 108 5.23 -9.11 -0.35
N LYS A 109 4.23 -8.22 -0.35
CA LYS A 109 4.30 -6.87 -0.92
C LYS A 109 5.46 -6.04 -0.37
N TYR A 110 5.74 -6.13 0.93
CA TYR A 110 6.73 -5.28 1.57
C TYR A 110 7.91 -6.07 2.15
N TYR A 111 7.67 -7.29 2.64
CA TYR A 111 8.61 -8.03 3.49
C TYR A 111 10.00 -8.17 2.87
N GLY A 112 10.09 -8.73 1.67
CA GLY A 112 11.39 -8.91 1.02
C GLY A 112 12.11 -7.60 0.71
N THR A 113 11.36 -6.55 0.34
CA THR A 113 11.93 -5.21 0.09
C THR A 113 12.44 -4.57 1.38
N PHE A 114 11.70 -4.65 2.48
CA PHE A 114 12.14 -4.10 3.76
C PHE A 114 13.39 -4.82 4.27
N GLN A 115 13.44 -6.15 4.17
CA GLN A 115 14.65 -6.92 4.52
C GLN A 115 15.85 -6.51 3.66
N ARG A 116 15.65 -6.30 2.36
CA ARG A 116 16.72 -5.94 1.42
C ARG A 116 17.29 -4.55 1.67
N PHE A 117 16.45 -3.59 2.08
CA PHE A 117 16.82 -2.20 2.21
C PHE A 117 17.00 -1.73 3.66
N ALA A 118 16.89 -2.63 4.63
CA ALA A 118 17.19 -2.32 6.03
C ALA A 118 18.62 -1.78 6.18
N GLY A 119 18.79 -0.70 6.92
CA GLY A 119 20.06 -0.04 7.18
C GLY A 119 20.64 0.76 5.99
N THR A 120 19.93 0.86 4.87
CA THR A 120 20.43 1.59 3.68
C THR A 120 19.97 3.04 3.58
N GLY A 121 19.03 3.46 4.43
CA GLY A 121 18.41 4.79 4.33
C GLY A 121 17.39 4.91 3.20
N THR A 122 16.94 3.80 2.62
CA THR A 122 16.00 3.79 1.50
C THR A 122 14.55 3.86 1.98
N ARG A 123 13.77 4.79 1.41
CA ARG A 123 12.31 4.84 1.56
C ARG A 123 11.65 3.77 0.69
N VAL A 124 10.62 3.11 1.20
CA VAL A 124 9.88 2.11 0.42
C VAL A 124 8.43 2.57 0.21
N ILE A 125 7.98 2.52 -1.03
CA ILE A 125 6.58 2.75 -1.41
C ILE A 125 5.97 1.39 -1.73
N THR A 126 4.88 1.02 -1.06
CA THR A 126 4.10 -0.16 -1.44
C THR A 126 2.94 0.22 -2.35
N VAL A 127 2.65 -0.64 -3.32
CA VAL A 127 1.55 -0.47 -4.28
C VAL A 127 0.86 -1.80 -4.54
N ASP A 128 -0.37 -1.77 -5.05
CA ASP A 128 -1.14 -2.96 -5.41
C ASP A 128 -0.99 -3.31 -6.89
N ASP A 129 -1.14 -4.57 -7.22
CA ASP A 129 -0.97 -5.14 -8.55
C ASP A 129 -2.21 -4.97 -9.46
N ASP A 130 -3.27 -4.38 -8.95
CA ASP A 130 -4.55 -4.20 -9.64
C ASP A 130 -5.00 -2.74 -9.78
N MET A 131 -4.10 -1.79 -9.49
CA MET A 131 -4.39 -0.35 -9.59
C MET A 131 -3.68 0.30 -10.77
N MET A 132 -4.34 1.26 -11.42
CA MET A 132 -3.74 2.09 -12.48
C MET A 132 -3.34 3.45 -11.92
N TYR A 133 -2.07 3.61 -11.63
CA TYR A 133 -1.51 4.81 -10.99
C TYR A 133 -1.50 6.00 -11.96
N PRO A 134 -1.95 7.20 -11.53
CA PRO A 134 -1.86 8.40 -12.35
C PRO A 134 -0.39 8.81 -12.56
N LYS A 135 -0.10 9.56 -13.64
CA LYS A 135 1.27 9.95 -13.98
C LYS A 135 1.98 10.71 -12.85
N TRP A 136 1.25 11.44 -12.03
CA TRP A 136 1.75 12.24 -10.92
C TRP A 136 1.90 11.46 -9.60
N PHE A 137 1.53 10.19 -9.57
CA PHE A 137 1.51 9.33 -8.37
C PHE A 137 2.79 9.43 -7.53
N ALA A 138 3.92 8.98 -8.08
CA ALA A 138 5.18 8.96 -7.33
C ALA A 138 5.63 10.36 -6.93
N LYS A 139 5.52 11.36 -7.82
CA LYS A 139 5.91 12.73 -7.54
C LYS A 139 5.15 13.33 -6.35
N LYS A 140 3.83 13.14 -6.28
CA LYS A 140 3.03 13.70 -5.18
C LYS A 140 3.31 13.01 -3.85
N LEU A 141 3.50 11.69 -3.88
CA LEU A 141 3.82 10.91 -2.69
C LEU A 141 5.21 11.30 -2.14
N LEU A 142 6.21 11.41 -3.02
CA LEU A 142 7.55 11.86 -2.65
C LEU A 142 7.52 13.27 -2.05
N ASN A 143 6.86 14.23 -2.70
CA ASN A 143 6.78 15.60 -2.17
C ASN A 143 6.16 15.65 -0.76
N ALA A 144 5.13 14.84 -0.51
CA ALA A 144 4.52 14.77 0.81
C ALA A 144 5.43 14.09 1.85
N SER A 145 6.16 13.05 1.44
CA SER A 145 7.14 12.36 2.30
C SER A 145 8.38 13.20 2.58
N ASP A 146 8.80 14.06 1.64
CA ASP A 146 9.94 14.96 1.83
C ASP A 146 9.59 16.12 2.77
N ALA A 147 8.33 16.55 2.76
CA ALA A 147 7.82 17.55 3.70
C ALA A 147 7.65 17.01 5.13
N ASP A 148 7.55 15.69 5.27
CA ASP A 148 7.40 15.00 6.55
C ASP A 148 8.15 13.66 6.52
N PRO A 149 9.49 13.68 6.65
CA PRO A 149 10.35 12.53 6.36
C PRO A 149 10.27 11.42 7.41
N ASN A 150 9.68 11.69 8.56
CA ASN A 150 9.61 10.75 9.67
C ASN A 150 8.30 9.95 9.71
N ASN A 151 7.29 10.37 8.96
CA ASN A 151 5.96 9.79 9.03
C ASN A 151 5.61 8.92 7.81
N VAL A 152 4.65 8.02 8.01
CA VAL A 152 4.06 7.23 6.93
C VAL A 152 3.13 8.12 6.12
N VAL A 153 3.28 8.10 4.80
CA VAL A 153 2.46 8.93 3.90
C VAL A 153 1.62 8.04 2.99
N ALA A 154 0.30 8.23 3.03
CA ALA A 154 -0.65 7.41 2.29
C ALA A 154 -1.58 8.27 1.42
N TYR A 155 -2.08 7.69 0.32
CA TYR A 155 -3.16 8.34 -0.44
C TYR A 155 -4.53 8.16 0.21
N ARG A 156 -4.66 7.18 1.07
CA ARG A 156 -5.90 6.87 1.78
C ARG A 156 -5.60 6.37 3.18
N ALA A 157 -6.28 6.96 4.15
CA ALA A 157 -6.23 6.51 5.54
C ALA A 157 -7.63 6.50 6.16
N HIS A 158 -7.81 5.65 7.17
CA HIS A 158 -8.98 5.66 8.04
C HIS A 158 -8.58 6.14 9.43
N GLU A 159 -9.50 6.74 10.14
CA GLU A 159 -9.34 7.07 11.55
C GLU A 159 -9.78 5.86 12.39
N ILE A 160 -8.86 5.37 13.23
CA ILE A 160 -9.14 4.32 14.21
C ILE A 160 -10.15 4.85 15.22
N VAL A 161 -11.28 4.16 15.34
CA VAL A 161 -12.34 4.52 16.30
C VAL A 161 -12.22 3.63 17.53
N LEU A 162 -12.24 4.27 18.70
CA LEU A 162 -12.31 3.59 19.99
C LEU A 162 -13.73 3.70 20.55
N GLN A 163 -14.23 2.63 21.14
CA GLN A 163 -15.49 2.55 21.86
C GLN A 163 -15.27 1.80 23.17
N ASP A 164 -15.57 2.45 24.29
CA ASP A 164 -15.36 1.89 25.64
C ASP A 164 -13.92 1.38 25.87
N GLY A 165 -12.93 2.15 25.41
CA GLY A 165 -11.50 1.82 25.53
C GLY A 165 -11.03 0.64 24.67
N LYS A 166 -11.83 0.20 23.70
CA LYS A 166 -11.50 -0.89 22.75
C LYS A 166 -11.63 -0.41 21.31
N LEU A 167 -11.00 -1.12 20.39
CA LEU A 167 -11.19 -0.87 18.97
C LEU A 167 -12.65 -1.14 18.57
N ALA A 168 -13.29 -0.14 17.98
CA ALA A 168 -14.57 -0.36 17.31
C ALA A 168 -14.38 -1.24 16.07
N PRO A 169 -15.42 -1.94 15.61
CA PRO A 169 -15.37 -2.74 14.38
C PRO A 169 -14.82 -1.91 13.20
N TYR A 170 -13.91 -2.50 12.42
CA TYR A 170 -13.22 -1.84 11.30
C TYR A 170 -14.17 -1.09 10.35
N LYS A 171 -15.36 -1.65 10.09
CA LYS A 171 -16.40 -1.03 9.25
C LYS A 171 -16.94 0.31 9.76
N GLN A 172 -16.70 0.66 11.04
CA GLN A 172 -17.12 1.92 11.65
C GLN A 172 -16.03 3.00 11.53
N TRP A 173 -14.83 2.64 11.12
CA TRP A 173 -13.75 3.59 10.95
C TRP A 173 -14.05 4.52 9.79
N LYS A 174 -13.79 5.79 9.99
CA LYS A 174 -14.08 6.83 9.00
C LYS A 174 -12.84 7.14 8.17
N SER A 175 -13.05 7.65 6.97
CA SER A 175 -11.94 8.17 6.18
C SER A 175 -11.39 9.44 6.82
N VAL A 176 -10.07 9.55 6.92
CA VAL A 176 -9.35 10.76 7.34
C VAL A 176 -9.66 11.91 6.37
N GLN A 177 -9.82 13.13 6.90
CA GLN A 177 -10.23 14.32 6.13
C GLN A 177 -9.22 15.47 6.24
N ASP A 178 -7.98 15.19 6.61
CA ASP A 178 -6.89 16.14 6.76
C ASP A 178 -5.57 15.57 6.26
N THR A 179 -4.49 16.30 6.47
CA THR A 179 -3.12 15.91 6.09
C THR A 179 -2.16 15.88 7.29
N ASP A 180 -2.67 16.03 8.50
CA ASP A 180 -1.83 16.01 9.69
C ASP A 180 -1.53 14.56 10.10
N PRO A 181 -0.32 14.29 10.61
CA PRO A 181 0.00 12.97 11.13
C PRO A 181 -0.70 12.75 12.48
N ASP A 182 -1.35 11.61 12.65
CA ASP A 182 -2.03 11.27 13.91
C ASP A 182 -1.81 9.78 14.23
N PRO A 183 -1.56 9.42 15.51
CA PRO A 183 -1.45 8.02 15.94
C PRO A 183 -2.67 7.17 15.61
N ARG A 184 -3.86 7.79 15.52
CA ARG A 184 -5.10 7.11 15.20
C ARG A 184 -5.35 6.96 13.70
N HIS A 185 -4.47 7.49 12.85
CA HIS A 185 -4.58 7.29 11.42
C HIS A 185 -4.04 5.92 11.02
N PHE A 186 -4.83 5.22 10.21
CA PHE A 186 -4.55 3.88 9.70
C PHE A 186 -4.42 3.95 8.17
N ALA A 187 -3.20 3.82 7.66
CA ALA A 187 -2.99 3.75 6.22
C ALA A 187 -3.61 2.47 5.65
N THR A 188 -4.39 2.60 4.59
CA THR A 188 -4.82 1.45 3.80
C THR A 188 -3.88 1.28 2.62
N GLY A 189 -3.44 0.04 2.30
CA GLY A 189 -2.50 -0.24 1.20
C GLY A 189 -3.03 0.18 -0.18
N VAL A 190 -4.34 0.31 -0.30
CA VAL A 190 -5.01 0.79 -1.50
C VAL A 190 -4.50 2.17 -1.88
N SER A 191 -4.12 2.32 -3.14
CA SER A 191 -3.61 3.56 -3.75
C SER A 191 -2.16 3.95 -3.40
N GLY A 192 -1.49 3.20 -2.55
CA GLY A 192 -0.06 3.34 -2.28
C GLY A 192 0.28 4.07 -0.99
N VAL A 193 1.32 3.57 -0.33
CA VAL A 193 1.83 4.05 0.96
C VAL A 193 3.35 4.15 0.90
N ALA A 194 3.92 5.25 1.39
CA ALA A 194 5.36 5.47 1.56
C ALA A 194 5.76 5.30 3.02
N TYR A 195 6.78 4.50 3.26
CA TYR A 195 7.33 4.20 4.57
C TYR A 195 8.72 4.84 4.71
N PRO A 196 8.98 5.62 5.76
CA PRO A 196 10.30 6.23 5.98
C PRO A 196 11.36 5.17 6.30
N PRO A 197 12.65 5.45 6.02
CA PRO A 197 13.74 4.48 6.23
C PRO A 197 13.78 3.90 7.64
N ALA A 198 13.62 4.72 8.66
CA ALA A 198 13.64 4.25 10.06
C ALA A 198 12.52 3.24 10.36
N MET A 199 11.33 3.42 9.76
CA MET A 199 10.27 2.42 9.89
C MET A 199 10.58 1.14 9.08
N VAL A 200 11.18 1.26 7.90
CA VAL A 200 11.64 0.10 7.13
C VAL A 200 12.59 -0.75 7.98
N ASP A 201 13.56 -0.12 8.65
CA ASP A 201 14.51 -0.78 9.54
C ASP A 201 13.80 -1.45 10.73
N ALA A 202 12.90 -0.73 11.37
CA ALA A 202 12.17 -1.21 12.54
C ALA A 202 11.26 -2.41 12.21
N VAL A 203 10.57 -2.38 11.06
CA VAL A 203 9.74 -3.51 10.60
C VAL A 203 10.59 -4.69 10.16
N ALA A 204 11.69 -4.46 9.46
CA ALA A 204 12.61 -5.50 9.07
C ALA A 204 13.19 -6.27 10.27
N ALA A 205 13.50 -5.55 11.36
CA ALA A 205 13.97 -6.14 12.61
C ALA A 205 12.94 -7.06 13.30
N GLN A 206 11.64 -6.90 13.04
CA GLN A 206 10.59 -7.77 13.55
C GLN A 206 10.55 -9.14 12.83
N GLY A 207 11.22 -9.28 11.69
CA GLY A 207 11.21 -10.50 10.90
C GLY A 207 9.79 -10.94 10.51
N LYS A 208 9.44 -12.17 10.84
CA LYS A 208 8.16 -12.81 10.46
C LYS A 208 7.10 -12.76 11.57
N ALA A 209 7.24 -11.90 12.57
CA ALA A 209 6.32 -11.83 13.72
C ALA A 209 4.86 -11.46 13.32
N PHE A 210 4.64 -10.93 12.13
CA PHE A 210 3.29 -10.70 11.57
C PHE A 210 2.48 -12.01 11.44
N GLN A 211 3.13 -13.15 11.29
CA GLN A 211 2.45 -14.45 11.12
C GLN A 211 1.65 -14.83 12.36
N ASP A 212 2.05 -14.37 13.54
CA ASP A 212 1.41 -14.74 14.82
C ASP A 212 0.12 -13.94 15.09
N CYS A 213 -0.05 -12.77 14.47
CA CYS A 213 -1.15 -11.87 14.82
C CYS A 213 -1.95 -11.33 13.63
N ALA A 214 -1.32 -11.08 12.49
CA ALA A 214 -1.95 -10.50 11.30
C ALA A 214 -1.56 -11.20 9.99
N PRO A 215 -1.62 -12.53 9.86
CA PRO A 215 -1.08 -13.27 8.72
C PRO A 215 -1.70 -12.88 7.35
N HIS A 216 -2.87 -12.26 7.35
CA HIS A 216 -3.62 -11.91 6.13
C HIS A 216 -3.94 -10.41 6.01
N ALA A 217 -3.33 -9.56 6.84
CA ALA A 217 -3.59 -8.12 6.88
C ALA A 217 -2.31 -7.31 7.12
N ASP A 218 -1.58 -7.08 6.03
CA ASP A 218 -0.35 -6.29 6.03
C ASP A 218 -0.55 -4.87 6.58
N ASP A 219 -1.66 -4.23 6.25
CA ASP A 219 -2.01 -2.89 6.74
C ASP A 219 -2.09 -2.85 8.28
N ILE A 220 -2.69 -3.88 8.90
CA ILE A 220 -2.85 -3.96 10.35
C ILE A 220 -1.48 -4.08 11.03
N TRP A 221 -0.64 -4.97 10.52
CA TRP A 221 0.71 -5.16 11.03
C TRP A 221 1.58 -3.91 10.90
N LEU A 222 1.59 -3.33 9.70
CA LEU A 222 2.39 -2.13 9.41
C LEU A 222 1.93 -0.93 10.22
N ASN A 223 0.62 -0.75 10.43
CA ASN A 223 0.11 0.31 11.30
C ASN A 223 0.53 0.13 12.76
N ARG A 224 0.46 -1.10 13.30
CA ARG A 224 0.98 -1.38 14.64
C ARG A 224 2.47 -1.04 14.75
N CYS A 225 3.27 -1.41 13.77
CA CYS A 225 4.70 -1.08 13.78
C CYS A 225 4.91 0.45 13.71
N ALA A 226 4.15 1.15 12.87
CA ALA A 226 4.19 2.61 12.77
C ALA A 226 3.87 3.27 14.11
N LEU A 227 2.79 2.84 14.76
CA LEU A 227 2.38 3.35 16.07
C LEU A 227 3.47 3.16 17.13
N ARG A 228 4.04 1.96 17.24
CA ARG A 228 5.10 1.63 18.22
C ARG A 228 6.41 2.38 18.02
N THR A 229 6.69 2.77 16.80
CA THR A 229 7.94 3.45 16.44
C THR A 229 7.78 4.96 16.27
N GLY A 230 6.56 5.50 16.52
CA GLY A 230 6.28 6.92 16.43
C GLY A 230 6.27 7.47 14.99
N HIS A 231 6.07 6.61 14.00
CA HIS A 231 5.94 6.98 12.58
C HIS A 231 4.45 7.06 12.20
N PHE A 232 3.81 8.15 12.59
CA PHE A 232 2.35 8.27 12.42
C PHE A 232 1.94 8.42 10.96
N VAL A 233 0.69 8.09 10.68
CA VAL A 233 0.17 8.14 9.31
C VAL A 233 -0.42 9.51 9.00
N ARG A 234 -0.10 10.04 7.82
CA ARG A 234 -0.75 11.21 7.22
C ARG A 234 -1.17 10.95 5.78
N GLN A 235 -2.14 11.72 5.29
CA GLN A 235 -2.54 11.65 3.89
C GLN A 235 -1.78 12.66 3.01
N VAL A 236 -1.64 12.32 1.72
CA VAL A 236 -1.11 13.26 0.68
C VAL A 236 -2.08 14.41 0.44
N PHE A 237 -3.38 14.18 0.57
CA PHE A 237 -4.44 15.14 0.34
C PHE A 237 -5.43 15.13 1.51
N PRO A 238 -6.15 16.23 1.76
CA PRO A 238 -7.16 16.25 2.82
C PRO A 238 -8.25 15.19 2.67
N HIS A 239 -8.55 14.80 1.44
CA HIS A 239 -9.52 13.74 1.16
C HIS A 239 -8.83 12.52 0.56
N PRO A 240 -9.25 11.31 0.94
CA PRO A 240 -8.66 10.08 0.42
C PRO A 240 -8.76 10.01 -1.09
N ARG A 241 -7.74 9.40 -1.71
CA ARG A 241 -7.68 9.16 -3.16
C ARG A 241 -7.67 7.67 -3.43
N GLU A 242 -8.63 7.25 -4.21
CA GLU A 242 -8.66 5.91 -4.80
C GLU A 242 -8.41 6.03 -6.30
N PHE A 243 -7.53 5.18 -6.82
CA PHE A 243 -7.24 5.14 -8.23
C PHE A 243 -8.09 4.07 -8.93
N SER A 244 -8.19 4.16 -10.24
CA SER A 244 -8.98 3.19 -11.01
C SER A 244 -8.34 1.80 -10.94
N MET A 245 -9.14 0.80 -10.67
CA MET A 245 -8.70 -0.60 -10.71
C MET A 245 -8.53 -1.08 -12.15
N VAL A 246 -7.65 -2.05 -12.33
CA VAL A 246 -7.51 -2.76 -13.59
C VAL A 246 -8.79 -3.55 -13.83
N PRO A 247 -9.46 -3.43 -15.00
CA PRO A 247 -10.67 -4.18 -15.29
C PRO A 247 -10.46 -5.70 -15.15
N ALA A 248 -11.46 -6.39 -14.60
CA ALA A 248 -11.48 -7.83 -14.33
C ALA A 248 -10.47 -8.36 -13.28
N SER A 249 -9.78 -7.48 -12.53
CA SER A 249 -8.90 -7.91 -11.43
C SER A 249 -9.66 -8.40 -10.19
N GLN A 250 -10.93 -8.02 -10.05
CA GLN A 250 -11.76 -8.32 -8.86
C GLN A 250 -12.31 -9.74 -8.76
N SER A 251 -12.11 -10.58 -9.77
CA SER A 251 -12.66 -11.96 -9.78
C SER A 251 -12.07 -12.87 -8.69
N VAL A 252 -10.97 -12.48 -8.06
CA VAL A 252 -10.26 -13.22 -6.99
C VAL A 252 -10.07 -12.29 -5.78
N ALA A 253 -11.15 -11.69 -5.28
CA ALA A 253 -11.01 -10.62 -4.31
C ALA A 253 -10.83 -11.12 -2.87
N LEU A 254 -9.71 -10.77 -2.25
CA LEU A 254 -9.48 -10.74 -0.79
C LEU A 254 -10.57 -9.93 -0.05
N VAL A 255 -11.23 -8.99 -0.72
CA VAL A 255 -12.31 -8.14 -0.21
C VAL A 255 -13.44 -8.94 0.46
N ARG A 256 -13.78 -10.14 -0.06
CA ARG A 256 -14.86 -10.96 0.52
C ARG A 256 -14.52 -11.56 1.88
N GLY A 257 -13.24 -11.86 2.14
CA GLY A 257 -12.76 -12.38 3.43
C GLY A 257 -12.71 -11.26 4.48
N ASN A 258 -12.21 -10.10 4.10
CA ASN A 258 -12.06 -8.93 4.98
C ASN A 258 -13.42 -8.36 5.44
N LEU A 259 -14.42 -8.33 4.57
CA LEU A 259 -15.78 -7.87 4.89
C LEU A 259 -16.56 -8.82 5.80
N ARG A 260 -16.13 -10.08 5.98
CA ARG A 260 -16.76 -11.06 6.87
C ARG A 260 -16.16 -11.08 8.29
N GLY A 261 -15.49 -10.02 8.74
CA GLY A 261 -14.94 -9.90 10.10
C GLY A 261 -13.50 -10.41 10.25
N GLY A 262 -12.83 -10.79 9.14
CA GLY A 262 -11.45 -11.25 9.18
C GLY A 262 -10.48 -10.18 9.72
N ASN A 263 -10.69 -8.90 9.39
CA ASN A 263 -9.88 -7.80 9.91
C ASN A 263 -10.08 -7.59 11.42
N ASP A 264 -11.31 -7.68 11.93
CA ASP A 264 -11.57 -7.45 13.36
C ASP A 264 -10.90 -8.50 14.26
N ALA A 265 -10.76 -9.73 13.79
CA ALA A 265 -10.03 -10.78 14.52
C ALA A 265 -8.53 -10.46 14.55
N GLN A 266 -7.95 -10.09 13.41
CA GLN A 266 -6.53 -9.75 13.32
C GLN A 266 -6.21 -8.43 14.06
N LEU A 267 -7.10 -7.43 14.01
CA LEU A 267 -6.96 -6.22 14.82
C LEU A 267 -6.86 -6.54 16.31
N ARG A 268 -7.75 -7.38 16.84
CA ARG A 268 -7.69 -7.79 18.25
C ARG A 268 -6.47 -8.61 18.61
N ALA A 269 -5.96 -9.41 17.69
CA ALA A 269 -4.73 -10.18 17.90
C ALA A 269 -3.46 -9.33 17.84
N THR A 270 -3.50 -8.23 17.07
CA THR A 270 -2.34 -7.38 16.79
C THR A 270 -2.20 -6.23 17.78
N TYR A 271 -3.31 -5.58 18.15
CA TYR A 271 -3.30 -4.44 19.08
C TYR A 271 -3.48 -4.94 20.51
N ALA A 272 -2.37 -4.99 21.25
CA ALA A 272 -2.36 -5.33 22.67
C ALA A 272 -2.68 -4.10 23.54
N GLN A 273 -2.60 -4.23 24.84
CA GLN A 273 -2.89 -3.11 25.78
C GLN A 273 -2.00 -1.90 25.57
N GLU A 274 -0.76 -2.10 25.15
CA GLU A 274 0.19 -1.02 24.87
C GLU A 274 -0.29 -0.13 23.71
N GLU A 275 -0.65 -0.73 22.58
CA GLU A 275 -1.15 0.01 21.44
C GLU A 275 -2.50 0.69 21.72
N LEU A 276 -3.38 0.01 22.47
CA LEU A 276 -4.64 0.61 22.92
C LEU A 276 -4.41 1.80 23.83
N GLY A 277 -3.44 1.74 24.75
CA GLY A 277 -3.05 2.86 25.60
C GLY A 277 -2.60 4.07 24.75
N MET A 278 -1.69 3.85 23.80
CA MET A 278 -1.23 4.91 22.89
C MET A 278 -2.38 5.58 22.11
N LEU A 279 -3.36 4.80 21.63
CA LEU A 279 -4.51 5.31 20.89
C LEU A 279 -5.48 6.07 21.80
N ILE A 280 -5.67 5.62 23.06
CA ILE A 280 -6.49 6.30 24.07
C ILE A 280 -5.86 7.65 24.43
N ASP A 281 -4.57 7.69 24.72
CA ASP A 281 -3.84 8.91 25.05
C ASP A 281 -3.92 9.94 23.92
N ALA A 282 -3.77 9.49 22.67
CA ALA A 282 -3.94 10.34 21.50
C ALA A 282 -5.37 10.91 21.38
N ALA A 283 -6.39 10.10 21.68
CA ALA A 283 -7.78 10.56 21.65
C ALA A 283 -8.10 11.57 22.78
N LEU A 284 -7.48 11.42 23.94
CA LEU A 284 -7.66 12.34 25.08
C LEU A 284 -6.96 13.68 24.83
N SER A 285 -5.77 13.68 24.24
CA SER A 285 -5.00 14.90 23.93
C SER A 285 -5.74 15.87 23.00
N LEU A 286 -6.63 15.37 22.16
CA LEU A 286 -7.46 16.23 21.28
C LEU A 286 -8.65 16.89 21.98
N ASN A 287 -9.06 16.36 23.13
CA ASN A 287 -10.16 16.90 23.91
C ASN A 287 -9.70 17.93 24.97
N GLU A 288 -8.40 18.13 25.13
CA GLU A 288 -7.88 19.21 25.97
C GLU A 288 -7.96 20.53 25.18
N PRO A 289 -8.65 21.57 25.75
CA PRO A 289 -8.68 22.87 25.09
C PRO A 289 -7.26 23.42 25.01
N ALA A 290 -6.89 23.93 23.83
CA ALA A 290 -5.61 24.60 23.63
C ALA A 290 -5.41 25.65 24.74
N ARG A 291 -4.41 25.48 25.58
CA ARG A 291 -4.04 26.41 26.68
C ARG A 291 -3.44 27.68 26.12
#